data_69a0cad8a636ae2046be44889f3d48f6
#
_entry.id   69a0cad8a636ae2046be44889f3d48f6
#
_cell.length_a   1.000
_cell.length_b   1.000
_cell.length_c   1.000
_cell.angle_alpha   90.00
_cell.angle_beta   90.00
_cell.angle_gamma   90.00
#
_symmetry.space_group_name_H-M   'P 1'
#
loop_
_entity.id
_entity.type
_entity.pdbx_description
1 polymer ?
#
loop_
_entity_poly.entity_id
_entity_poly.type
_entity_poly.pdbx_seq_one_letter_code
_entity_poly.pdbx_strand_id
1 'polypeptide(L)' 'MSKKLTTTQVEEQRLCYAVKACHMMGFDAEKAADLLETEIEIVNAIYSMIEKDMIDFNSK' A
#
# COMPACT_ATOMS: atom_id res chain seq x y z
N MET A 1 20.87 -4.30 -18.73
CA MET A 1 19.72 -4.93 -18.72
C MET A 1 18.93 -4.65 -17.49
N SER A 2 17.74 -4.55 -17.65
CA SER A 2 16.96 -4.20 -16.52
C SER A 2 16.68 -5.42 -15.69
N LYS A 3 16.48 -5.18 -14.44
CA LYS A 3 16.17 -6.24 -13.54
C LYS A 3 14.70 -6.45 -13.51
N LYS A 4 14.31 -7.68 -13.60
CA LYS A 4 12.90 -7.99 -13.51
C LYS A 4 12.50 -8.22 -12.09
N LEU A 5 11.41 -7.60 -11.69
CA LEU A 5 10.86 -7.85 -10.38
C LEU A 5 10.16 -9.20 -10.38
N THR A 6 10.21 -9.86 -9.25
CA THR A 6 9.44 -11.09 -9.12
C THR A 6 7.96 -10.74 -9.07
N THR A 7 7.13 -11.73 -9.33
CA THR A 7 5.69 -11.52 -9.26
C THR A 7 5.28 -11.02 -7.88
N THR A 8 5.88 -11.57 -6.83
CA THR A 8 5.56 -11.15 -5.48
C THR A 8 5.89 -9.69 -5.27
N GLN A 9 7.06 -9.25 -5.76
CA GLN A 9 7.45 -7.87 -5.59
C GLN A 9 6.51 -6.93 -6.32
N VAL A 10 6.10 -7.31 -7.52
CA VAL A 10 5.17 -6.49 -8.28
C VAL A 10 3.84 -6.37 -7.56
N GLU A 11 3.36 -7.49 -7.01
CA GLU A 11 2.10 -7.47 -6.31
C GLU A 11 2.18 -6.64 -5.05
N GLU A 12 3.30 -6.70 -4.35
CA GLU A 12 3.47 -5.89 -3.15
C GLU A 12 3.48 -4.41 -3.49
N GLN A 13 4.14 -4.04 -4.57
CA GLN A 13 4.17 -2.65 -4.96
C GLN A 13 2.77 -2.15 -5.33
N ARG A 14 2.04 -2.96 -6.07
CA ARG A 14 0.69 -2.58 -6.45
C ARG A 14 -0.19 -2.42 -5.23
N LEU A 15 -0.03 -3.33 -4.28
CA LEU A 15 -0.82 -3.26 -3.07
C LEU A 15 -0.51 -1.99 -2.29
N CYS A 16 0.77 -1.65 -2.19
CA CYS A 16 1.15 -0.43 -1.48
C CYS A 16 0.53 0.80 -2.13
N TYR A 17 0.58 0.88 -3.44
CA TYR A 17 -0.02 2.03 -4.13
C TYR A 17 -1.53 2.05 -3.93
N ALA A 18 -2.15 0.90 -4.02
CA ALA A 18 -3.59 0.83 -3.85
C ALA A 18 -4.00 1.23 -2.44
N VAL A 19 -3.25 0.76 -1.45
CA VAL A 19 -3.54 1.10 -0.07
C VAL A 19 -3.32 2.60 0.16
N LYS A 20 -2.26 3.14 -0.42
CA LYS A 20 -2.02 4.57 -0.29
C LYS A 20 -3.17 5.37 -0.90
N ALA A 21 -3.66 4.94 -2.05
CA ALA A 21 -4.78 5.61 -2.69
C ALA A 21 -6.00 5.58 -1.79
N CYS A 22 -6.27 4.44 -1.17
CA CYS A 22 -7.40 4.34 -0.25
C CYS A 22 -7.23 5.28 0.92
N HIS A 23 -6.02 5.37 1.44
CA HIS A 23 -5.74 6.28 2.54
C HIS A 23 -6.01 7.72 2.14
N MET A 24 -5.59 8.09 0.94
CA MET A 24 -5.80 9.45 0.45
C MET A 24 -7.27 9.76 0.23
N MET A 25 -8.05 8.75 -0.09
CA MET A 25 -9.47 8.93 -0.31
C MET A 25 -10.26 8.94 0.99
N GLY A 26 -9.59 8.71 2.10
CA GLY A 26 -10.26 8.75 3.39
C GLY A 26 -10.85 7.44 3.84
N PHE A 27 -10.54 6.35 3.17
CA PHE A 27 -11.02 5.05 3.61
C PHE A 27 -10.20 4.58 4.80
N ASP A 28 -10.86 3.90 5.73
CA ASP A 28 -10.12 3.33 6.84
C ASP A 28 -9.52 1.99 6.41
N ALA A 29 -8.72 1.41 7.29
CA ALA A 29 -8.01 0.20 6.96
C ALA A 29 -8.97 -0.95 6.67
N GLU A 30 -10.04 -1.02 7.42
CA GLU A 30 -11.00 -2.08 7.23
C GLU A 30 -11.65 -1.98 5.85
N LYS A 31 -12.04 -0.77 5.48
CA LYS A 31 -12.65 -0.55 4.18
C LYS A 31 -11.68 -0.85 3.06
N ALA A 32 -10.44 -0.39 3.21
CA ALA A 32 -9.42 -0.64 2.20
C ALA A 32 -9.16 -2.13 2.05
N ALA A 33 -9.07 -2.84 3.16
CA ALA A 33 -8.83 -4.28 3.10
C ALA A 33 -9.94 -4.99 2.35
N ASP A 34 -11.16 -4.58 2.59
CA ASP A 34 -12.31 -5.18 1.93
C ASP A 34 -12.30 -4.88 0.44
N LEU A 35 -12.03 -3.64 0.08
CA LEU A 35 -12.02 -3.25 -1.32
C LEU A 35 -10.91 -3.93 -2.09
N LEU A 36 -9.76 -4.10 -1.46
CA LEU A 36 -8.60 -4.68 -2.11
C LEU A 36 -8.54 -6.18 -1.95
N GLU A 37 -9.49 -6.76 -1.22
CA GLU A 37 -9.53 -8.20 -0.98
C GLU A 37 -8.22 -8.69 -0.39
N THR A 38 -7.73 -7.97 0.59
CA THR A 38 -6.50 -8.33 1.26
C THR A 38 -6.74 -8.35 2.76
N GLU A 39 -5.74 -8.75 3.50
CA GLU A 39 -5.88 -8.85 4.95
C GLU A 39 -5.73 -7.48 5.59
N ILE A 40 -6.56 -7.24 6.59
CA ILE A 40 -6.54 -5.94 7.24
C ILE A 40 -5.20 -5.69 7.92
N GLU A 41 -4.52 -6.75 8.34
CA GLU A 41 -3.22 -6.59 9.00
C GLU A 41 -2.22 -5.96 8.05
N ILE A 42 -2.27 -6.36 6.79
CA ILE A 42 -1.38 -5.79 5.78
C ILE A 42 -1.71 -4.32 5.57
N VAL A 43 -2.99 -4.01 5.45
CA VAL A 43 -3.41 -2.63 5.25
C VAL A 43 -3.02 -1.78 6.45
N ASN A 44 -3.22 -2.29 7.65
CA ASN A 44 -2.85 -1.55 8.85
C ASN A 44 -1.37 -1.25 8.88
N ALA A 45 -0.55 -2.21 8.50
CA ALA A 45 0.89 -1.99 8.47
C ALA A 45 1.25 -0.87 7.51
N ILE A 46 0.65 -0.89 6.32
CA ILE A 46 0.95 0.12 5.33
C ILE A 46 0.42 1.47 5.76
N TYR A 47 -0.78 1.51 6.32
CA TYR A 47 -1.32 2.78 6.83
C TYR A 47 -0.40 3.37 7.89
N SER A 48 0.11 2.52 8.77
CA SER A 48 1.01 2.99 9.81
C SER A 48 2.26 3.60 9.21
N MET A 49 2.79 2.98 8.18
CA MET A 49 3.98 3.50 7.52
C MET A 49 3.70 4.82 6.82
N ILE A 50 2.53 4.94 6.20
CA ILE A 50 2.17 6.19 5.56
C ILE A 50 2.07 7.30 6.59
N GLU A 51 1.45 7.01 7.71
CA GLU A 51 1.26 8.02 8.75
C GLU A 51 2.58 8.45 9.35
N LYS A 52 3.56 7.57 9.32
CA LYS A 52 4.88 7.92 9.83
C LYS A 52 5.81 8.47 8.76
N ASP A 53 5.27 8.66 7.57
CA ASP A 53 6.06 9.18 6.45
C ASP A 53 7.19 8.26 6.06
N MET A 54 7.02 6.98 6.30
CA MET A 54 8.05 6.05 5.90
C MET A 54 7.91 5.64 4.45
N ILE A 55 6.72 5.83 3.87
CA ILE A 55 6.51 5.64 2.45
C ILE A 55 6.28 7.02 1.88
N ASP A 56 7.29 7.55 1.23
CA ASP A 56 7.24 8.91 0.73
C ASP A 56 7.41 8.88 -0.77
N PHE A 57 6.30 8.86 -1.48
CA PHE A 57 6.35 8.77 -2.93
C PHE A 57 6.61 10.12 -3.58
N ASN A 58 6.48 11.20 -2.81
CA ASN A 58 6.66 12.52 -3.37
C ASN A 58 7.84 13.21 -2.76
N SER A 59 8.77 12.51 -2.29
CA SER A 59 9.83 13.14 -1.57
C SER A 59 10.44 14.20 -2.44
N LYS A 60 10.37 15.01 -2.11
CA LYS A 60 10.73 15.97 -2.69
C LYS A 60 11.48 16.31 -2.91
#